data_de234c9824a5096f92677acf2de85102
#
_entry.id   de234c9824a5096f92677acf2de85102
#
_cell.length_a   1.000
_cell.length_b   1.000
_cell.length_c   1.000
_cell.angle_alpha   90.00
_cell.angle_beta   90.00
_cell.angle_gamma   90.00
#
_symmetry.space_group_name_H-M   'P 1'
#
loop_
_entity.id
_entity.type
_entity.pdbx_description
1 polymer ?
#
loop_
_entity_poly.entity_id
_entity_poly.type
_entity_poly.pdbx_seq_one_letter_code
_entity_poly.pdbx_strand_id
1 'polypeptide(L)'
;MVTVALTVGVQVVVPPGVCNGFQSVSDGGCQYLYCFDTEWSPQLAGVAVNPLDPALGIRWPLAPIVSAKDAAAPAFADLQEV
;
A
#
# COMPACT_ATOMS: atom_id res chain seq x y z
N MET A 1 12.58 2.44 -4.35
CA MET A 1 11.44 1.59 -3.93
C MET A 1 11.95 0.24 -3.49
N VAL A 2 11.37 -0.30 -2.45
CA VAL A 2 11.75 -1.60 -1.90
C VAL A 2 10.56 -2.55 -2.03
N THR A 3 10.82 -3.75 -2.52
CA THR A 3 9.81 -4.81 -2.62
C THR A 3 10.21 -5.96 -1.72
N VAL A 4 9.27 -6.41 -0.90
CA VAL A 4 9.49 -7.49 0.06
C VAL A 4 8.43 -8.55 -0.12
N ALA A 5 8.84 -9.82 -0.18
CA ALA A 5 7.92 -10.94 -0.11
C ALA A 5 7.58 -11.22 1.36
N LEU A 6 6.32 -11.04 1.72
CA LEU A 6 5.84 -11.32 3.08
C LEU A 6 5.30 -12.74 3.13
N THR A 7 5.91 -13.55 3.96
CA THR A 7 5.45 -14.90 4.29
C THR A 7 5.10 -14.96 5.77
N VAL A 8 4.54 -16.09 6.21
CA VAL A 8 4.18 -16.26 7.62
C VAL A 8 5.41 -16.03 8.51
N GLY A 9 5.25 -15.17 9.51
CA GLY A 9 6.32 -14.84 10.45
C GLY A 9 7.22 -13.68 10.02
N VAL A 10 7.02 -13.11 8.83
CA VAL A 10 7.79 -11.94 8.37
C VAL A 10 7.05 -10.67 8.76
N GLN A 11 7.79 -9.70 9.26
CA GLN A 11 7.28 -8.38 9.62
C GLN A 11 8.06 -7.31 8.88
N VAL A 12 7.36 -6.24 8.50
CA VAL A 12 7.95 -5.06 7.88
C VAL A 12 7.53 -3.84 8.67
N VAL A 13 8.50 -3.00 9.01
CA VAL A 13 8.24 -1.71 9.65
C VAL A 13 8.32 -0.62 8.60
N VAL A 14 7.24 0.16 8.49
CA VAL A 14 7.16 1.29 7.56
C VAL A 14 7.24 2.58 8.38
N PRO A 15 8.31 3.35 8.25
CA PRO A 15 8.45 4.59 9.00
C PRO A 15 7.50 5.68 8.47
N PRO A 16 7.23 6.72 9.28
CA PRO A 16 6.47 7.87 8.83
C PRO A 16 7.05 8.48 7.55
N GLY A 17 6.19 8.98 6.68
CA GLY A 17 6.59 9.60 5.42
C GLY A 17 6.87 8.63 4.28
N VAL A 18 6.75 7.33 4.52
CA VAL A 18 6.94 6.30 3.49
C VAL A 18 5.58 5.70 3.13
N CYS A 19 5.26 5.69 1.85
CA CYS A 19 4.08 5.01 1.35
C CYS A 19 4.32 3.51 1.25
N ASN A 20 3.30 2.73 1.51
CA ASN A 20 3.37 1.29 1.34
C ASN A 20 2.12 0.78 0.64
N GLY A 21 2.24 -0.37 0.02
CA GLY A 21 1.14 -1.08 -0.58
C GLY A 21 1.47 -2.56 -0.64
N PHE A 22 0.49 -3.37 -0.93
CA PHE A 22 0.70 -4.81 -1.01
C PHE A 22 -0.21 -5.43 -2.07
N GLN A 23 0.15 -6.63 -2.48
CA GLN A 23 -0.70 -7.47 -3.32
C GLN A 23 -0.67 -8.89 -2.77
N SER A 24 -1.87 -9.50 -2.62
CA SER A 24 -1.96 -10.91 -2.32
C SER A 24 -1.65 -11.72 -3.58
N VAL A 25 -0.65 -12.59 -3.49
CA VAL A 25 -0.24 -13.45 -4.60
C VAL A 25 -0.49 -14.93 -4.32
N SER A 26 -1.05 -15.25 -3.16
CA SER A 26 -1.36 -16.62 -2.77
C SER A 26 -2.64 -17.11 -3.42
N ASP A 27 -2.68 -18.38 -3.80
CA ASP A 27 -3.93 -19.02 -4.21
C ASP A 27 -4.91 -19.03 -3.04
N GLY A 28 -6.15 -18.60 -3.28
CA GLY A 28 -7.17 -18.54 -2.23
C GLY A 28 -7.06 -17.35 -1.29
N GLY A 29 -6.13 -16.43 -1.52
CA GLY A 29 -5.99 -15.21 -0.75
C GLY A 29 -5.09 -15.37 0.48
N CYS A 30 -5.02 -14.31 1.27
CA CYS A 30 -4.20 -14.27 2.47
C CYS A 30 -4.83 -13.36 3.52
N GLN A 31 -4.35 -13.48 4.76
CA GLN A 31 -4.61 -12.50 5.80
C GLN A 31 -3.38 -11.61 5.97
N TYR A 32 -3.63 -10.32 6.04
CA TYR A 32 -2.59 -9.32 6.19
C TYR A 32 -2.90 -8.49 7.42
N LEU A 33 -2.03 -8.61 8.44
CA LEU A 33 -2.18 -7.86 9.68
C LEU A 33 -1.24 -6.66 9.63
N TYR A 34 -1.79 -5.47 9.89
CA TYR A 34 -0.97 -4.29 10.07
C TYR A 34 -1.38 -3.55 11.33
N CYS A 35 -0.37 -3.01 11.99
CA CYS A 35 -0.52 -2.35 13.29
C CYS A 35 -0.12 -0.89 13.19
N PHE A 36 -0.83 -0.07 13.93
CA PHE A 36 -0.55 1.36 14.06
C PHE A 36 -0.09 1.66 15.48
N ASP A 37 0.61 2.76 15.65
CA ASP A 37 1.00 3.27 16.95
C ASP A 37 -0.13 4.07 17.63
N THR A 38 -1.28 4.15 16.99
CA THR A 38 -2.47 4.79 17.51
C THR A 38 -3.70 3.95 17.15
N GLU A 39 -4.77 4.10 17.92
CA GLU A 39 -6.01 3.40 17.62
C GLU A 39 -6.60 3.85 16.29
N TRP A 40 -6.97 2.89 15.47
CA TRP A 40 -7.57 3.21 14.18
C TRP A 40 -8.97 3.81 14.36
N SER A 41 -9.27 4.82 13.55
CA SER A 41 -10.60 5.38 13.43
C SER A 41 -10.88 5.79 11.98
N PRO A 42 -12.16 5.88 11.58
CA PRO A 42 -12.50 6.33 10.24
C PRO A 42 -12.02 7.75 9.91
N GLN A 43 -11.78 8.56 10.92
CA GLN A 43 -11.30 9.93 10.77
C GLN A 43 -9.78 10.02 10.71
N LEU A 44 -9.08 8.92 10.88
CA LEU A 44 -7.63 8.90 10.80
C LEU A 44 -7.20 9.27 9.39
N ALA A 45 -6.69 10.48 9.24
CA ALA A 45 -6.29 11.00 7.94
C ALA A 45 -5.00 10.36 7.48
N GLY A 46 -4.95 10.00 6.21
CA GLY A 46 -3.75 9.50 5.56
C GLY A 46 -3.62 10.10 4.18
N VAL A 47 -2.43 9.98 3.62
CA VAL A 47 -2.16 10.34 2.23
C VAL A 47 -2.12 9.05 1.42
N ALA A 48 -2.89 9.01 0.33
CA ALA A 48 -2.91 7.88 -0.57
C ALA A 48 -2.35 8.28 -1.93
N VAL A 49 -1.70 7.34 -2.58
CA VAL A 49 -1.23 7.47 -3.95
C VAL A 49 -1.82 6.35 -4.78
N ASN A 50 -2.13 6.63 -6.04
CA ASN A 50 -2.66 5.61 -6.93
C ASN A 50 -1.59 4.52 -7.18
N PRO A 51 -1.85 3.26 -6.79
CA PRO A 51 -0.85 2.20 -6.94
C PRO A 51 -0.58 1.84 -8.39
N LEU A 52 -1.42 2.26 -9.32
CA LEU A 52 -1.26 2.02 -10.74
C LEU A 52 -0.50 3.15 -11.45
N ASP A 53 -0.05 4.16 -10.74
CA ASP A 53 0.71 5.27 -11.31
C ASP A 53 2.00 4.74 -11.94
N PRO A 54 2.21 4.93 -13.27
CA PRO A 54 3.42 4.46 -13.93
C PRO A 54 4.71 5.05 -13.38
N ALA A 55 4.64 6.24 -12.80
CA ALA A 55 5.81 6.90 -12.21
C ALA A 55 6.38 6.13 -11.03
N LEU A 56 5.59 5.28 -10.37
CA LEU A 56 6.06 4.44 -9.27
C LEU A 56 6.91 3.28 -9.75
N GLY A 57 6.75 2.84 -11.00
CA GLY A 57 7.51 1.73 -11.56
C GLY A 57 7.24 0.39 -10.91
N ILE A 58 6.07 0.20 -10.30
CA ILE A 58 5.73 -1.05 -9.62
C ILE A 58 5.40 -2.11 -10.66
N ARG A 59 6.06 -3.26 -10.54
CA ARG A 59 5.76 -4.44 -11.34
C ARG A 59 4.92 -5.40 -10.52
N TRP A 60 3.62 -5.27 -10.63
CA TRP A 60 2.69 -6.13 -9.91
C TRP A 60 2.77 -7.56 -10.45
N PRO A 61 3.04 -8.58 -9.60
CA PRO A 61 3.15 -9.97 -10.06
C PRO A 61 1.89 -10.50 -10.73
N LEU A 62 0.73 -10.03 -10.29
CA LEU A 62 -0.57 -10.40 -10.85
C LEU A 62 -1.23 -9.14 -11.40
N ALA A 63 -2.24 -9.33 -12.27
CA ALA A 63 -3.06 -8.21 -12.71
C ALA A 63 -3.70 -7.54 -11.49
N PRO A 64 -3.43 -6.26 -11.22
CA PRO A 64 -3.89 -5.64 -10.00
C PRO A 64 -5.40 -5.42 -10.01
N ILE A 65 -6.03 -5.76 -8.88
CA ILE A 65 -7.42 -5.43 -8.59
C ILE A 65 -7.39 -4.44 -7.44
N VAL A 66 -7.81 -3.21 -7.69
CA VAL A 66 -7.73 -2.14 -6.70
C VAL A 66 -9.12 -1.66 -6.30
N SER A 67 -9.24 -1.13 -5.09
CA SER A 67 -10.47 -0.50 -4.64
C SER A 67 -10.77 0.76 -5.46
N ALA A 68 -12.04 1.16 -5.47
CA ALA A 68 -12.42 2.43 -6.11
C ALA A 68 -11.69 3.62 -5.50
N LYS A 69 -11.44 3.59 -4.19
CA LYS A 69 -10.69 4.62 -3.48
C LYS A 69 -9.26 4.71 -4.00
N ASP A 70 -8.59 3.58 -4.14
CA ASP A 70 -7.20 3.55 -4.61
C ASP A 70 -7.09 3.91 -6.09
N ALA A 71 -8.05 3.47 -6.90
CA ALA A 71 -8.10 3.83 -8.32
C ALA A 71 -8.32 5.34 -8.53
N ALA A 72 -9.01 6.00 -7.60
CA ALA A 72 -9.27 7.43 -7.63
C ALA A 72 -8.20 8.25 -6.88
N ALA A 73 -7.21 7.61 -6.26
CA ALA A 73 -6.17 8.30 -5.53
C ALA A 73 -5.28 9.11 -6.48
N PRO A 74 -4.68 10.22 -6.00
CA PRO A 74 -3.84 11.06 -6.85
C PRO A 74 -2.56 10.34 -7.28
N ALA A 75 -2.00 10.79 -8.39
CA ALA A 75 -0.68 10.37 -8.83
C ALA A 75 0.40 10.87 -7.87
N PHE A 76 1.54 10.20 -7.85
CA PHE A 76 2.64 10.56 -6.96
C PHE A 76 3.10 12.01 -7.17
N ALA A 77 3.13 12.46 -8.43
CA ALA A 77 3.53 13.83 -8.76
C ALA A 77 2.57 14.90 -8.22
N ASP A 78 1.32 14.51 -7.93
CA ASP A 78 0.29 15.42 -7.44
C ASP A 78 0.21 15.46 -5.91
N LEU A 79 1.03 14.66 -5.23
CA LEU A 79 1.07 14.68 -3.77
C LEU A 79 1.75 15.94 -3.27
N GLN A 80 1.13 16.56 -2.27
CA GLN A 80 1.77 17.66 -1.56
C GLN A 80 2.67 17.10 -0.48
N GLU A 81 3.81 17.74 -0.28
CA GLU A 81 4.68 17.42 0.85
C GLU A 81 3.93 17.65 2.16
N VAL A 82 4.11 16.72 3.05
CA VAL A 82 3.50 16.75 4.38
C VAL A 82 4.56 17.08 5.42
#